data_6fa1ea446bc1268f4e367aa2d72b45af
#
_entry.id   6fa1ea446bc1268f4e367aa2d72b45af
#
_cell.length_a   1.000
_cell.length_b   1.000
_cell.length_c   1.000
_cell.angle_alpha   90.00
_cell.angle_beta   90.00
_cell.angle_gamma   90.00
#
_symmetry.space_group_name_H-M   'P 1'
#
loop_
_entity.id
_entity.type
_entity.pdbx_description
1 polymer ?
#
loop_
_entity_poly.entity_id
_entity_poly.type
_entity_poly.pdbx_seq_one_letter_code
_entity_poly.pdbx_strand_id
1 'polypeptide(L)'
;MTIKITVTKRDIVRRVARQVDEKLPLAEKVVSALFTILREVMAEADPEVRIEIRDFGVFEVKTTKAKPKARNPKTGESVYVPPRRKTHFKPEKLLKKELKTSLNNIGVFCNSLDDGMT
;
A
#
# COMPACT_ATOMS: atom_id res chain seq x y z
N MET A 1 -17.88 -7.16 -16.62
CA MET A 1 -17.87 -5.82 -16.01
C MET A 1 -16.95 -5.78 -14.80
N THR A 2 -16.10 -4.79 -14.76
CA THR A 2 -15.13 -4.67 -13.69
C THR A 2 -15.63 -3.68 -12.65
N ILE A 3 -15.68 -4.10 -11.39
CA ILE A 3 -16.08 -3.25 -10.29
C ILE A 3 -14.85 -2.93 -9.44
N LYS A 4 -14.57 -1.65 -9.30
CA LYS A 4 -13.45 -1.21 -8.49
C LYS A 4 -13.99 -0.67 -7.16
N ILE A 5 -13.50 -1.24 -6.07
CA ILE A 5 -13.87 -0.81 -4.74
C ILE A 5 -12.71 0.00 -4.16
N THR A 6 -13.02 1.19 -3.66
CA THR A 6 -12.02 2.02 -3.02
C THR A 6 -12.23 1.98 -1.51
N VAL A 7 -11.22 1.53 -0.80
CA VAL A 7 -11.22 1.51 0.67
C VAL A 7 -10.39 2.70 1.14
N THR A 8 -11.02 3.58 1.89
CA THR A 8 -10.37 4.80 2.37
C THR A 8 -9.82 4.59 3.77
N LYS A 9 -9.04 5.57 4.25
CA LYS A 9 -8.53 5.55 5.61
C LYS A 9 -9.70 5.49 6.62
N ARG A 10 -10.78 6.21 6.33
CA ARG A 10 -11.96 6.21 7.20
C ARG A 10 -12.57 4.81 7.36
N ASP A 11 -12.62 4.06 6.26
CA ASP A 11 -13.13 2.70 6.30
C ASP A 11 -12.22 1.80 7.14
N ILE A 12 -10.91 1.99 7.03
CA ILE A 12 -9.94 1.25 7.82
C ILE A 12 -10.09 1.58 9.30
N VAL A 13 -10.29 2.86 9.63
CA VAL A 13 -10.49 3.29 11.01
C VAL A 13 -11.69 2.60 11.64
N ARG A 14 -12.80 2.53 10.90
CA ARG A 14 -14.00 1.88 11.40
C ARG A 14 -13.77 0.39 11.69
N ARG A 15 -13.05 -0.27 10.80
CA ARG A 15 -12.74 -1.69 10.98
C ARG A 15 -11.80 -1.92 12.14
N VAL A 16 -10.81 -1.06 12.30
CA VAL A 16 -9.90 -1.13 13.43
C VAL A 16 -10.64 -0.93 14.74
N ALA A 17 -11.52 0.07 14.79
CA ALA A 17 -12.29 0.34 16.00
C ALA A 17 -13.10 -0.87 16.44
N ARG A 18 -13.72 -1.57 15.48
CA ARG A 18 -14.47 -2.78 15.77
C ARG A 18 -13.58 -3.91 16.23
N GLN A 19 -12.47 -4.10 15.56
CA GLN A 19 -11.59 -5.22 15.85
C GLN A 19 -10.91 -5.12 17.22
N VAL A 20 -10.56 -3.91 17.62
CA VAL A 20 -9.92 -3.68 18.92
C VAL A 20 -10.93 -3.30 20.00
N ASP A 21 -12.22 -3.23 19.64
CA ASP A 21 -13.31 -2.85 20.54
C ASP A 21 -13.05 -1.51 21.23
N GLU A 22 -12.70 -0.51 20.41
CA GLU A 22 -12.43 0.85 20.89
C GLU A 22 -13.30 1.86 20.17
N LYS A 23 -13.39 3.05 20.75
CA LYS A 23 -14.18 4.13 20.17
C LYS A 23 -13.51 4.69 18.92
N LEU A 24 -14.30 5.18 17.98
CA LEU A 24 -13.81 5.74 16.73
C LEU A 24 -12.73 6.80 16.90
N PRO A 25 -12.88 7.78 17.81
CA PRO A 25 -11.85 8.82 17.97
C PRO A 25 -10.48 8.26 18.30
N LEU A 26 -10.42 7.23 19.16
CA LEU A 26 -9.16 6.60 19.52
C LEU A 26 -8.59 5.81 18.34
N ALA A 27 -9.43 5.05 17.66
CA ALA A 27 -9.00 4.28 16.50
C ALA A 27 -8.46 5.20 15.39
N GLU A 28 -9.14 6.32 15.16
CA GLU A 28 -8.70 7.30 14.19
C GLU A 28 -7.34 7.87 14.54
N LYS A 29 -7.14 8.18 15.81
CA LYS A 29 -5.88 8.74 16.28
C LYS A 29 -4.73 7.76 16.05
N VAL A 30 -4.94 6.50 16.38
CA VAL A 30 -3.92 5.46 16.23
C VAL A 30 -3.61 5.20 14.75
N VAL A 31 -4.64 5.04 13.93
CA VAL A 31 -4.47 4.77 12.50
C VAL A 31 -3.78 5.94 11.80
N SER A 32 -4.19 7.17 12.13
CA SER A 32 -3.57 8.36 11.55
C SER A 32 -2.11 8.47 11.93
N ALA A 33 -1.79 8.19 13.19
CA ALA A 33 -0.40 8.20 13.65
C ALA A 33 0.43 7.15 12.90
N LEU A 34 -0.14 5.96 12.71
CA LEU A 34 0.54 4.89 12.00
C LEU A 34 0.90 5.30 10.56
N PHE A 35 -0.08 5.81 9.83
CA PHE A 35 0.17 6.21 8.44
C PHE A 35 1.11 7.40 8.34
N THR A 36 1.04 8.32 9.29
CA THR A 36 1.96 9.45 9.34
C THR A 36 3.40 8.97 9.53
N ILE A 37 3.59 8.03 10.45
CA ILE A 37 4.93 7.47 10.72
C ILE A 37 5.46 6.71 9.50
N LEU A 38 4.62 5.92 8.86
CA LEU A 38 5.03 5.20 7.66
C LEU A 38 5.47 6.18 6.56
N ARG A 39 4.71 7.24 6.37
CA ARG A 39 5.06 8.25 5.39
C ARG A 39 6.38 8.93 5.72
N GLU A 40 6.58 9.27 6.98
CA GLU A 40 7.82 9.91 7.42
C GLU A 40 9.02 9.01 7.22
N VAL A 41 8.91 7.74 7.60
CA VAL A 41 10.00 6.77 7.42
C VAL A 41 10.37 6.66 5.95
N MET A 42 9.37 6.59 5.07
CA MET A 42 9.63 6.49 3.65
C MET A 42 10.20 7.78 3.07
N ALA A 43 9.73 8.94 3.55
CA ALA A 43 10.21 10.23 3.06
C ALA A 43 11.64 10.51 3.50
N GLU A 44 12.04 10.00 4.64
CA GLU A 44 13.38 10.20 5.19
C GLU A 44 14.40 9.21 4.63
N ALA A 45 13.98 8.32 3.75
CA ALA A 45 14.89 7.34 3.15
C ALA A 45 16.06 8.03 2.45
N ASP A 46 17.28 7.65 2.81
CA ASP A 46 18.50 8.25 2.24
C ASP A 46 19.55 7.17 2.03
N PRO A 47 19.68 6.62 0.86
CA PRO A 47 18.74 6.79 -0.27
C PRO A 47 17.56 5.82 -0.24
N GLU A 48 17.66 4.72 0.48
CA GLU A 48 16.68 3.65 0.45
C GLU A 48 16.29 3.22 1.86
N VAL A 49 15.05 2.72 1.97
CA VAL A 49 14.56 2.16 3.22
C VAL A 49 13.68 0.96 2.92
N ARG A 50 13.61 0.05 3.86
CA ARG A 50 12.77 -1.12 3.76
C ARG A 50 11.96 -1.26 5.06
N ILE A 51 10.65 -1.28 4.92
CA ILE A 51 9.75 -1.48 6.06
C ILE A 51 9.13 -2.86 5.93
N GLU A 52 9.52 -3.76 6.81
CA GLU A 52 8.99 -5.12 6.82
C GLU A 52 7.82 -5.21 7.79
N ILE A 53 6.67 -5.65 7.28
CA ILE A 53 5.50 -5.89 8.11
C ILE A 53 5.17 -7.37 7.99
N ARG A 54 5.39 -8.09 9.07
CA ARG A 54 5.22 -9.53 9.12
C ARG A 54 3.79 -9.92 8.72
N ASP A 55 3.66 -10.98 7.95
CA ASP A 55 2.39 -11.53 7.47
C ASP A 55 1.59 -10.58 6.59
N PHE A 56 2.21 -9.52 6.11
CA PHE A 56 1.57 -8.57 5.22
C PHE A 56 2.43 -8.30 4.00
N GLY A 57 3.57 -7.69 4.18
CA GLY A 57 4.44 -7.38 3.06
C GLY A 57 5.57 -6.44 3.44
N VAL A 58 6.25 -5.98 2.42
CA VAL A 58 7.39 -5.09 2.56
C VAL A 58 7.17 -3.86 1.72
N PHE A 59 7.30 -2.69 2.34
CA PHE A 59 7.32 -1.42 1.63
C PHE A 59 8.78 -1.01 1.45
N GLU A 60 9.19 -0.84 0.21
CA GLU A 60 10.54 -0.44 -0.11
C GLU A 60 10.55 0.92 -0.80
N VAL A 61 11.51 1.75 -0.43
CA VAL A 61 11.79 2.98 -1.16
C VAL A 61 13.12 2.77 -1.84
N LYS A 62 13.12 2.81 -3.15
CA LYS A 62 14.32 2.59 -3.97
C LYS A 62 14.57 3.79 -4.85
N THR A 63 15.86 4.02 -5.14
CA THR A 63 16.24 5.05 -6.09
C THR A 63 16.13 4.50 -7.50
N THR A 64 15.66 5.35 -8.40
CA THR A 64 15.65 5.04 -9.83
C THR A 64 16.84 5.74 -10.47
N LYS A 65 17.41 5.10 -11.50
CA LYS A 65 18.52 5.68 -12.22
C LYS A 65 18.06 6.88 -13.03
N ALA A 66 18.95 7.84 -13.20
CA ALA A 66 18.70 8.94 -14.10
C ALA A 66 18.51 8.42 -15.54
N LYS A 67 17.61 9.05 -16.28
CA LYS A 67 17.38 8.73 -17.67
C LYS A 67 17.74 9.94 -18.51
N PRO A 68 19.00 10.03 -18.95
CA PRO A 68 19.43 11.22 -19.71
C PRO A 68 18.79 11.36 -21.06
N LYS A 69 18.24 10.27 -21.60
CA LYS A 69 17.61 10.28 -22.93
C LYS A 69 16.21 9.68 -22.90
N ALA A 70 15.43 10.03 -21.90
CA ALA A 70 14.04 9.60 -21.87
C ALA A 70 13.26 10.32 -22.98
N ARG A 71 12.35 9.60 -23.63
CA ARG A 71 11.57 10.18 -24.72
C ARG A 71 10.23 10.68 -24.20
N ASN A 72 9.90 11.92 -24.54
CA ASN A 72 8.60 12.47 -24.22
C ASN A 72 7.58 11.92 -25.23
N PRO A 73 6.58 11.15 -24.80
CA PRO A 73 5.62 10.54 -25.72
C PRO A 73 4.76 11.55 -26.46
N LYS A 74 4.63 12.78 -25.98
CA LYS A 74 3.84 13.81 -26.64
C LYS A 74 4.58 14.51 -27.75
N THR A 75 5.87 14.80 -27.54
CA THR A 75 6.66 15.56 -28.50
C THR A 75 7.71 14.74 -29.21
N GLY A 76 8.03 13.56 -28.68
CA GLY A 76 9.08 12.70 -29.20
C GLY A 76 10.48 13.19 -28.88
N GLU A 77 10.60 14.27 -28.12
CA GLU A 77 11.90 14.82 -27.76
C GLU A 77 12.54 14.03 -26.64
N SER A 78 13.89 14.00 -26.64
CA SER A 78 14.66 13.41 -25.57
C SER A 78 14.71 14.37 -24.39
N VAL A 79 14.36 13.88 -23.21
CA VAL A 79 14.34 14.68 -21.99
C VAL A 79 15.19 14.01 -20.93
N TYR A 80 15.94 14.80 -20.17
CA TYR A 80 16.68 14.30 -19.02
C TYR A 80 15.74 14.09 -17.87
N VAL A 81 15.73 12.88 -17.31
CA VAL A 81 14.95 12.55 -16.10
C VAL A 81 15.95 12.32 -14.97
N PRO A 82 15.94 13.17 -13.94
CA PRO A 82 16.85 12.98 -12.81
C PRO A 82 16.49 11.75 -12.01
N PRO A 83 17.42 11.22 -11.20
CA PRO A 83 17.13 10.09 -10.35
C PRO A 83 16.08 10.48 -9.30
N ARG A 84 15.21 9.52 -8.99
CA ARG A 84 14.12 9.73 -8.04
C ARG A 84 14.04 8.57 -7.07
N ARG A 85 13.32 8.80 -6.00
CA ARG A 85 12.96 7.71 -5.10
C ARG A 85 11.57 7.24 -5.46
N LYS A 86 11.39 5.94 -5.50
CA LYS A 86 10.10 5.32 -5.75
C LYS A 86 9.76 4.37 -4.63
N THR A 87 8.48 4.34 -4.27
CA THR A 87 8.00 3.38 -3.31
C THR A 87 7.48 2.15 -4.05
N HIS A 88 7.72 0.98 -3.47
CA HIS A 88 7.31 -0.28 -4.05
C HIS A 88 6.83 -1.19 -2.94
N PHE A 89 5.68 -1.83 -3.15
CA PHE A 89 5.12 -2.78 -2.19
C PHE A 89 5.28 -4.19 -2.71
N LYS A 90 5.85 -5.05 -1.88
CA LYS A 90 5.97 -6.48 -2.19
C LYS A 90 5.14 -7.25 -1.18
N PRO A 91 4.11 -7.97 -1.62
CA PRO A 91 3.32 -8.78 -0.68
C PRO A 91 4.17 -9.90 -0.12
N GLU A 92 3.96 -10.19 1.15
CA GLU A 92 4.62 -11.30 1.79
C GLU A 92 3.96 -12.62 1.38
N LYS A 93 4.62 -13.70 1.73
CA LYS A 93 4.23 -15.05 1.34
C LYS A 93 2.76 -15.36 1.65
N LEU A 94 2.30 -14.99 2.84
CA LEU A 94 0.92 -15.23 3.24
C LEU A 94 -0.07 -14.44 2.39
N LEU A 95 0.16 -13.14 2.23
CA LEU A 95 -0.69 -12.29 1.41
C LEU A 95 -0.62 -12.71 -0.06
N LYS A 96 0.58 -13.05 -0.52
CA LYS A 96 0.78 -13.50 -1.89
C LYS A 96 -0.01 -14.77 -2.20
N LYS A 97 -0.06 -15.68 -1.23
CA LYS A 97 -0.83 -16.91 -1.35
C LYS A 97 -2.32 -16.62 -1.46
N GLU A 98 -2.81 -15.71 -0.63
CA GLU A 98 -4.21 -15.31 -0.67
C GLU A 98 -4.58 -14.61 -1.99
N LEU A 99 -3.68 -13.80 -2.53
CA LEU A 99 -3.91 -13.10 -3.78
C LEU A 99 -3.95 -14.04 -4.98
N LYS A 100 -3.39 -15.23 -4.85
CA LYS A 100 -3.41 -16.24 -5.92
C LYS A 100 -4.70 -17.05 -5.93
N THR A 101 -5.61 -16.79 -5.00
CA THR A 101 -6.88 -17.45 -4.95
C THR A 101 -7.65 -17.18 -6.25
N SER A 102 -8.29 -18.23 -6.77
CA SER A 102 -9.05 -18.12 -8.01
C SER A 102 -10.11 -17.04 -7.93
N LEU A 103 -10.33 -16.35 -9.04
CA LEU A 103 -11.39 -15.34 -9.13
C LEU A 103 -12.78 -15.91 -8.86
N ASN A 104 -12.93 -17.21 -9.06
CA ASN A 104 -14.20 -17.88 -8.76
C ASN A 104 -14.53 -17.87 -7.27
N ASN A 105 -13.51 -17.68 -6.44
CA ASN A 105 -13.67 -17.66 -4.99
C ASN A 105 -13.82 -16.24 -4.44
N ILE A 106 -13.91 -15.25 -5.31
CA ILE A 106 -13.96 -13.86 -4.87
C ILE A 106 -15.13 -13.60 -3.92
N GLY A 107 -16.30 -14.18 -4.19
CA GLY A 107 -17.45 -14.00 -3.32
C GLY A 107 -17.17 -14.50 -1.90
N VAL A 108 -16.57 -15.67 -1.79
CA VAL A 108 -16.21 -16.24 -0.51
C VAL A 108 -15.15 -15.37 0.17
N PHE A 109 -14.18 -14.94 -0.60
CA PHE A 109 -13.11 -14.09 -0.10
C PHE A 109 -13.67 -12.77 0.43
N CYS A 110 -14.58 -12.15 -0.30
CA CYS A 110 -15.22 -10.91 0.14
C CYS A 110 -16.01 -11.11 1.41
N ASN A 111 -16.71 -12.24 1.54
CA ASN A 111 -17.44 -12.55 2.76
C ASN A 111 -16.50 -12.67 3.95
N SER A 112 -15.35 -13.28 3.76
CA SER A 112 -14.35 -13.36 4.82
C SER A 112 -13.90 -11.98 5.27
N LEU A 113 -13.72 -11.08 4.32
CA LEU A 113 -13.35 -9.70 4.63
C LEU A 113 -14.48 -8.98 5.34
N ASP A 114 -15.72 -9.20 4.89
CA ASP A 114 -16.90 -8.58 5.50
C ASP A 114 -17.11 -9.07 6.93
N ASP A 115 -16.77 -10.31 7.19
CA ASP A 115 -16.83 -10.86 8.54
C ASP A 115 -15.77 -10.23 9.44
N GLY A 116 -15.10 -9.21 8.94
CA GLY A 116 -14.10 -8.48 9.70
C GLY A 116 -12.79 -9.23 9.79
N MET A 117 -12.64 -10.16 8.91
CA MET A 117 -11.48 -11.03 9.00
C MET A 117 -11.37 -11.62 10.38
N THR A 118 -12.54 -11.77 10.95
CA THR A 118 -12.66 -12.39 12.27
C THR A 118 -12.16 -13.78 12.22
#